data_6affc887d95b7cb373ef6d3b92f50e86
#
_entry.id   6affc887d95b7cb373ef6d3b92f50e86
#
_cell.length_a   1.000
_cell.length_b   1.000
_cell.length_c   1.000
_cell.angle_alpha   90.00
_cell.angle_beta   90.00
_cell.angle_gamma   90.00
#
_symmetry.space_group_name_H-M   'P 1'
#
loop_
_entity.id
_entity.type
_entity.pdbx_description
1 polymer ?
#
loop_
_entity_poly.entity_id
_entity_poly.type
_entity_poly.pdbx_seq_one_letter_code
_entity_poly.pdbx_strand_id
1 'polypeptide(L)'
;MTLLNQKPNSKAPKNGEFLTIKTANQWIDEAKSKPIPKKIFGPFWYKEELCILFADTNQGKSLLAVQIIDSVTKGTSTLGLEMELPESKVIYFDLELTAKQFEMRYAQHDKDKDILFDHFEFSEQFLRAEINPYGYDVSVEDYESFLFREIENQTTESGAKILVIDNLSCVISDNEKAKNTTPFLIRLNNLKKMYGWSILLIAHTPKRNLFAPISRNDIQGSKSFINLIDSCFAVGESQKDPSIKYLKQIKVRYGAFQFPSENVVVCKIGKESNFSSFKFLEYGKESEHLKHFDAADKAQVKNKAFELKESGYSNVKIAMELGVSEGAVRKWLKQAEIEE
;
A
#
# COMPACT_ATOMS: atom_id res chain seq x y z
N MET A 1 -44.25 34.71 23.68
CA MET A 1 -44.22 33.47 22.89
C MET A 1 -42.80 32.90 22.96
N THR A 2 -42.63 31.95 23.88
CA THR A 2 -41.31 31.45 24.30
C THR A 2 -40.92 30.29 23.41
N LEU A 3 -39.86 30.45 22.61
CA LEU A 3 -39.30 29.38 21.81
C LEU A 3 -38.46 28.46 22.72
N LEU A 4 -38.95 27.26 22.90
CA LEU A 4 -38.31 26.17 23.63
C LEU A 4 -37.02 25.75 22.95
N ASN A 5 -35.89 26.01 23.60
CA ASN A 5 -34.59 25.39 23.31
C ASN A 5 -34.65 23.91 23.67
N GLN A 6 -34.94 23.05 22.71
CA GLN A 6 -34.68 21.63 22.84
C GLN A 6 -33.22 21.37 22.48
N LYS A 7 -32.37 21.17 23.48
CA LYS A 7 -31.03 20.56 23.31
C LYS A 7 -31.20 19.15 22.70
N PRO A 8 -30.45 18.79 21.68
CA PRO A 8 -30.47 17.42 21.16
C PRO A 8 -29.93 16.48 22.24
N ASN A 9 -30.76 15.53 22.63
CA ASN A 9 -30.42 14.48 23.57
C ASN A 9 -29.51 13.45 22.89
N SER A 10 -28.21 13.73 22.77
CA SER A 10 -27.21 12.75 22.32
C SER A 10 -26.94 11.77 23.48
N LYS A 11 -27.74 10.73 23.59
CA LYS A 11 -27.36 9.58 24.40
C LYS A 11 -26.13 8.96 23.79
N ALA A 12 -25.01 8.99 24.52
CA ALA A 12 -23.85 8.17 24.19
C ALA A 12 -24.32 6.71 24.01
N PRO A 13 -23.75 5.95 23.02
CA PRO A 13 -24.14 4.58 22.81
C PRO A 13 -23.96 3.79 24.12
N LYS A 14 -24.97 3.02 24.50
CA LYS A 14 -24.88 2.14 25.66
C LYS A 14 -23.77 1.12 25.37
N ASN A 15 -22.84 0.93 26.29
CA ASN A 15 -21.85 -0.14 26.21
C ASN A 15 -22.55 -1.47 25.92
N GLY A 16 -22.30 -2.05 24.72
CA GLY A 16 -22.86 -3.33 24.29
C GLY A 16 -23.70 -3.30 23.00
N GLU A 17 -24.06 -2.13 22.44
CA GLU A 17 -24.76 -2.08 21.17
C GLU A 17 -23.80 -2.15 19.99
N PHE A 18 -23.90 -3.24 19.20
CA PHE A 18 -23.07 -3.45 17.99
C PHE A 18 -23.43 -2.48 16.83
N LEU A 19 -24.69 -2.06 16.75
CA LEU A 19 -25.20 -1.14 15.74
C LEU A 19 -25.79 0.10 16.39
N THR A 20 -25.39 1.29 15.92
CA THR A 20 -26.02 2.55 16.30
C THR A 20 -26.98 3.00 15.19
N ILE A 21 -28.26 3.15 15.52
CA ILE A 21 -29.30 3.54 14.55
C ILE A 21 -29.70 5.00 14.81
N LYS A 22 -29.59 5.82 13.77
CA LYS A 22 -30.02 7.23 13.74
C LYS A 22 -30.61 7.53 12.37
N THR A 23 -31.40 8.60 12.27
CA THR A 23 -31.83 9.09 10.95
C THR A 23 -30.63 9.60 10.13
N ALA A 24 -30.75 9.60 8.81
CA ALA A 24 -29.68 10.15 7.95
C ALA A 24 -29.33 11.60 8.28
N ASN A 25 -30.34 12.42 8.61
CA ASN A 25 -30.13 13.82 9.00
C ASN A 25 -29.36 13.96 10.32
N GLN A 26 -29.65 13.11 11.32
CA GLN A 26 -28.86 13.10 12.58
C GLN A 26 -27.39 12.74 12.30
N TRP A 27 -27.10 11.77 11.41
CA TRP A 27 -25.75 11.44 11.00
C TRP A 27 -25.05 12.60 10.30
N ILE A 28 -25.73 13.32 9.39
CA ILE A 28 -25.21 14.49 8.70
C ILE A 28 -24.94 15.62 9.71
N ASP A 29 -25.86 15.89 10.62
CA ASP A 29 -25.71 16.98 11.62
C ASP A 29 -24.51 16.73 12.54
N GLU A 30 -24.29 15.50 12.98
CA GLU A 30 -23.11 15.14 13.75
C GLU A 30 -21.82 15.23 12.90
N ALA A 31 -21.88 14.89 11.62
CA ALA A 31 -20.73 14.98 10.71
C ALA A 31 -20.33 16.42 10.40
N LYS A 32 -21.26 17.40 10.40
CA LYS A 32 -20.96 18.84 10.15
C LYS A 32 -19.90 19.42 11.08
N SER A 33 -19.79 18.88 12.30
CA SER A 33 -18.80 19.32 13.29
C SER A 33 -17.42 18.68 13.10
N LYS A 34 -17.32 17.64 12.25
CA LYS A 34 -16.05 16.95 11.99
C LYS A 34 -15.28 17.65 10.88
N PRO A 35 -13.96 17.78 11.02
CA PRO A 35 -13.14 18.36 9.95
C PRO A 35 -13.16 17.47 8.69
N ILE A 36 -13.00 18.12 7.55
CA ILE A 36 -12.74 17.43 6.28
C ILE A 36 -11.41 16.66 6.41
N PRO A 37 -11.35 15.38 5.99
CA PRO A 37 -10.12 14.60 6.07
C PRO A 37 -8.97 15.26 5.31
N LYS A 38 -7.85 15.47 6.00
CA LYS A 38 -6.64 16.08 5.44
C LYS A 38 -5.80 15.04 4.69
N LYS A 39 -5.06 15.48 3.68
CA LYS A 39 -4.11 14.67 2.94
C LYS A 39 -2.89 14.38 3.81
N ILE A 40 -2.49 13.10 3.87
CA ILE A 40 -1.23 12.63 4.44
C ILE A 40 -0.20 12.48 3.32
N PHE A 41 -0.60 11.93 2.18
CA PHE A 41 0.26 11.76 1.01
C PHE A 41 -0.52 12.07 -0.28
N GLY A 42 -0.65 13.33 -0.61
CA GLY A 42 -1.45 13.82 -1.72
C GLY A 42 -2.83 13.15 -1.78
N PRO A 43 -3.32 12.78 -2.97
CA PRO A 43 -4.59 12.09 -3.11
C PRO A 43 -4.49 10.58 -2.90
N PHE A 44 -3.33 10.06 -2.52
CA PHE A 44 -3.10 8.63 -2.31
C PHE A 44 -3.56 8.16 -0.92
N TRP A 45 -3.44 9.01 0.11
CA TRP A 45 -3.75 8.66 1.48
C TRP A 45 -4.24 9.86 2.28
N TYR A 46 -5.39 9.70 2.93
CA TYR A 46 -6.02 10.71 3.78
C TYR A 46 -6.04 10.30 5.26
N LYS A 47 -6.22 11.31 6.12
CA LYS A 47 -6.38 11.09 7.56
C LYS A 47 -7.57 10.17 7.86
N GLU A 48 -7.37 9.29 8.85
CA GLU A 48 -8.37 8.31 9.30
C GLU A 48 -8.76 7.26 8.24
N GLU A 49 -7.89 7.02 7.24
CA GLU A 49 -8.03 5.94 6.27
C GLU A 49 -7.14 4.73 6.60
N LEU A 50 -7.63 3.55 6.25
CA LEU A 50 -6.83 2.35 6.05
C LEU A 50 -6.41 2.32 4.58
N CYS A 51 -5.17 2.65 4.34
CA CYS A 51 -4.55 2.70 3.01
C CYS A 51 -3.62 1.49 2.81
N ILE A 52 -3.53 1.00 1.58
CA ILE A 52 -2.56 -0.03 1.20
C ILE A 52 -1.61 0.51 0.14
N LEU A 53 -0.32 0.32 0.40
CA LEU A 53 0.75 0.44 -0.59
C LEU A 53 1.20 -0.95 -1.01
N PHE A 54 1.11 -1.27 -2.29
CA PHE A 54 1.59 -2.56 -2.78
C PHE A 54 2.51 -2.42 -3.99
N ALA A 55 3.40 -3.38 -4.16
CA ALA A 55 4.29 -3.53 -5.31
C ALA A 55 4.95 -4.91 -5.30
N ASP A 56 5.60 -5.26 -6.39
CA ASP A 56 6.50 -6.41 -6.45
C ASP A 56 7.65 -6.27 -5.44
N THR A 57 8.34 -7.36 -5.18
CA THR A 57 9.53 -7.37 -4.31
C THR A 57 10.59 -6.42 -4.88
N ASN A 58 11.34 -5.74 -4.01
CA ASN A 58 12.42 -4.81 -4.35
C ASN A 58 12.02 -3.56 -5.15
N GLN A 59 10.73 -3.19 -5.18
CA GLN A 59 10.25 -1.97 -5.85
C GLN A 59 10.29 -0.72 -4.97
N GLY A 60 10.89 -0.79 -3.79
CA GLY A 60 11.09 0.37 -2.92
C GLY A 60 9.90 0.74 -2.04
N LYS A 61 8.94 -0.18 -1.77
CA LYS A 61 7.78 0.07 -0.88
C LYS A 61 8.17 0.67 0.46
N SER A 62 9.05 -0.03 1.19
CA SER A 62 9.55 0.42 2.51
C SER A 62 10.30 1.74 2.42
N LEU A 63 11.01 1.97 1.32
CA LEU A 63 11.69 3.24 1.07
C LEU A 63 10.71 4.40 0.94
N LEU A 64 9.67 4.21 0.13
CA LEU A 64 8.60 5.20 -0.04
C LEU A 64 7.84 5.42 1.27
N ALA A 65 7.58 4.36 2.03
CA ALA A 65 6.92 4.47 3.33
C ALA A 65 7.73 5.32 4.30
N VAL A 66 9.03 5.09 4.44
CA VAL A 66 9.91 5.89 5.30
C VAL A 66 10.00 7.34 4.81
N GLN A 67 10.02 7.59 3.49
CA GLN A 67 9.98 8.94 2.94
C GLN A 67 8.65 9.66 3.26
N ILE A 68 7.52 8.96 3.20
CA ILE A 68 6.23 9.50 3.63
C ILE A 68 6.25 9.81 5.14
N ILE A 69 6.79 8.92 5.96
CA ILE A 69 6.91 9.12 7.41
C ILE A 69 7.77 10.35 7.71
N ASP A 70 8.94 10.48 7.07
CA ASP A 70 9.81 11.64 7.25
C ASP A 70 9.11 12.94 6.89
N SER A 71 8.38 12.94 5.77
CA SER A 71 7.52 14.06 5.33
C SER A 71 6.48 14.43 6.40
N VAL A 72 5.76 13.45 6.93
CA VAL A 72 4.68 13.64 7.93
C VAL A 72 5.24 14.13 9.26
N THR A 73 6.35 13.56 9.71
CA THR A 73 6.96 13.92 10.99
C THR A 73 7.62 15.31 10.97
N LYS A 74 7.97 15.81 9.80
CA LYS A 74 8.51 17.16 9.59
C LYS A 74 7.47 18.19 9.13
N GLY A 75 6.22 17.78 8.89
CA GLY A 75 5.19 18.67 8.39
C GLY A 75 5.45 19.20 6.97
N THR A 76 6.18 18.44 6.12
CA THR A 76 6.60 18.86 4.78
C THR A 76 6.03 17.98 3.68
N SER A 77 5.82 18.55 2.50
CA SER A 77 5.37 17.78 1.31
C SER A 77 6.53 17.01 0.68
N THR A 78 6.23 15.89 0.01
CA THR A 78 7.22 15.09 -0.71
C THR A 78 6.70 14.70 -2.09
N LEU A 79 7.60 14.47 -3.05
CA LEU A 79 7.29 14.09 -4.44
C LEU A 79 6.36 15.06 -5.19
N GLY A 80 6.31 16.32 -4.80
CA GLY A 80 5.35 17.28 -5.34
C GLY A 80 3.90 17.02 -4.91
N LEU A 81 3.70 16.11 -3.97
CA LEU A 81 2.39 15.73 -3.42
C LEU A 81 2.15 16.47 -2.11
N GLU A 82 0.99 17.12 -2.04
CA GLU A 82 0.61 17.93 -0.89
C GLU A 82 0.40 17.10 0.37
N MET A 83 0.94 17.58 1.48
CA MET A 83 0.68 17.08 2.83
C MET A 83 0.07 18.21 3.66
N GLU A 84 -1.10 17.96 4.26
CA GLU A 84 -1.92 18.99 4.91
C GLU A 84 -1.89 18.92 6.44
N LEU A 85 -1.15 17.96 7.00
CA LEU A 85 -1.03 17.83 8.44
C LEU A 85 0.10 18.72 8.98
N PRO A 86 0.00 19.20 10.24
CA PRO A 86 1.16 19.70 10.95
C PRO A 86 2.12 18.53 11.24
N GLU A 87 3.33 18.81 11.71
CA GLU A 87 4.22 17.81 12.26
C GLU A 87 3.47 16.83 13.14
N SER A 88 3.56 15.56 12.80
CA SER A 88 2.74 14.53 13.45
C SER A 88 3.56 13.30 13.79
N LYS A 89 3.29 12.73 14.96
CA LYS A 89 3.95 11.52 15.42
C LYS A 89 3.48 10.32 14.61
N VAL A 90 4.44 9.54 14.11
CA VAL A 90 4.23 8.31 13.35
C VAL A 90 4.94 7.15 14.05
N ILE A 91 4.27 6.00 14.14
CA ILE A 91 4.91 4.74 14.51
C ILE A 91 4.99 3.81 13.30
N TYR A 92 6.19 3.32 13.03
CA TYR A 92 6.52 2.40 11.94
C TYR A 92 6.87 1.04 12.52
N PHE A 93 5.99 0.08 12.30
CA PHE A 93 6.22 -1.33 12.62
C PHE A 93 7.00 -1.96 11.47
N ASP A 94 8.32 -2.00 11.61
CA ASP A 94 9.24 -2.61 10.66
C ASP A 94 9.45 -4.07 11.04
N LEU A 95 8.69 -4.94 10.39
CA LEU A 95 8.68 -6.37 10.67
C LEU A 95 9.65 -7.17 9.77
N GLU A 96 10.39 -6.48 8.89
CA GLU A 96 11.30 -7.12 7.93
C GLU A 96 12.77 -6.77 8.13
N LEU A 97 13.09 -5.49 8.35
CA LEU A 97 14.48 -5.04 8.34
C LEU A 97 15.11 -5.10 9.72
N THR A 98 16.35 -5.58 9.75
CA THR A 98 17.20 -5.38 10.93
C THR A 98 17.65 -3.92 11.06
N ALA A 99 18.04 -3.51 12.27
CA ALA A 99 18.56 -2.17 12.54
C ALA A 99 19.73 -1.80 11.61
N LYS A 100 20.63 -2.75 11.31
CA LYS A 100 21.76 -2.52 10.40
C LYS A 100 21.31 -2.32 8.94
N GLN A 101 20.33 -3.07 8.47
CA GLN A 101 19.77 -2.87 7.12
C GLN A 101 19.05 -1.52 6.99
N PHE A 102 18.39 -1.07 8.05
CA PHE A 102 17.80 0.26 8.11
C PHE A 102 18.88 1.34 8.07
N GLU A 103 19.91 1.24 8.91
CA GLU A 103 21.05 2.17 8.94
C GLU A 103 21.72 2.31 7.56
N MET A 104 21.98 1.21 6.85
CA MET A 104 22.57 1.21 5.51
C MET A 104 21.82 2.06 4.49
N ARG A 105 20.51 2.22 4.65
CA ARG A 105 19.67 3.05 3.77
C ARG A 105 19.83 4.54 4.06
N TYR A 106 20.19 4.88 5.32
CA TYR A 106 20.14 6.24 5.84
C TYR A 106 21.49 6.70 6.44
N ALA A 107 22.60 6.16 5.92
CA ALA A 107 23.97 6.59 6.20
C ALA A 107 24.78 6.53 4.91
N GLN A 108 25.88 7.28 4.82
CA GLN A 108 26.88 7.08 3.77
C GLN A 108 27.71 5.83 4.05
N HIS A 109 28.26 5.20 3.01
CA HIS A 109 29.09 4.02 3.12
C HIS A 109 30.47 4.27 2.50
N ASP A 110 31.52 4.28 3.33
CA ASP A 110 32.90 4.21 2.88
C ASP A 110 33.23 2.73 2.62
N LYS A 111 33.22 2.35 1.34
CA LYS A 111 33.43 0.96 0.92
C LYS A 111 34.86 0.48 1.15
N ASP A 112 35.83 1.39 1.18
CA ASP A 112 37.26 1.04 1.36
C ASP A 112 37.53 0.67 2.81
N LYS A 113 36.84 1.29 3.75
CA LYS A 113 36.95 1.04 5.18
C LYS A 113 35.85 0.16 5.75
N ASP A 114 34.83 -0.14 4.92
CA ASP A 114 33.61 -0.86 5.31
C ASP A 114 32.90 -0.26 6.54
N ILE A 115 32.79 1.07 6.57
CA ILE A 115 32.14 1.80 7.66
C ILE A 115 30.96 2.64 7.14
N LEU A 116 29.94 2.76 7.98
CA LEU A 116 28.83 3.68 7.76
C LEU A 116 29.11 4.98 8.55
N PHE A 117 28.85 6.11 7.93
CA PHE A 117 29.09 7.44 8.50
C PHE A 117 28.03 8.43 7.96
N ASP A 118 27.99 9.64 8.49
CA ASP A 118 27.07 10.70 8.09
C ASP A 118 25.62 10.20 8.02
N HIS A 119 25.10 9.82 9.20
CA HIS A 119 23.75 9.28 9.33
C HIS A 119 22.71 10.37 9.14
N PHE A 120 21.63 10.03 8.46
CA PHE A 120 20.49 10.92 8.30
C PHE A 120 19.77 11.09 9.64
N GLU A 121 19.43 12.34 9.97
CA GLU A 121 18.69 12.68 11.19
C GLU A 121 17.20 12.71 10.90
N PHE A 122 16.50 11.77 11.49
CA PHE A 122 15.03 11.74 11.50
C PHE A 122 14.49 12.61 12.64
N SER A 123 13.22 13.03 12.48
CA SER A 123 12.49 13.71 13.56
C SER A 123 12.24 12.75 14.73
N GLU A 124 12.30 13.26 15.96
CA GLU A 124 11.89 12.54 17.19
C GLU A 124 10.41 12.10 17.18
N GLN A 125 9.62 12.62 16.25
CA GLN A 125 8.25 12.18 16.01
C GLN A 125 8.17 10.87 15.18
N PHE A 126 9.30 10.39 14.64
CA PHE A 126 9.39 9.12 13.92
C PHE A 126 9.80 8.00 14.89
N LEU A 127 8.84 7.17 15.27
CA LEU A 127 9.09 5.99 16.10
C LEU A 127 9.18 4.75 15.21
N ARG A 128 10.24 3.96 15.34
CA ARG A 128 10.41 2.66 14.68
C ARG A 128 10.31 1.54 15.70
N ALA A 129 9.43 0.59 15.45
CA ALA A 129 9.29 -0.63 16.25
C ALA A 129 9.83 -1.83 15.44
N GLU A 130 10.62 -2.68 16.08
CA GLU A 130 11.21 -3.92 15.54
C GLU A 130 10.75 -5.09 16.40
N ILE A 131 10.63 -6.29 15.80
CA ILE A 131 10.25 -7.49 16.55
C ILE A 131 11.37 -7.86 17.52
N ASN A 132 11.04 -7.95 18.82
CA ASN A 132 11.91 -8.56 19.81
C ASN A 132 11.63 -10.09 19.82
N PRO A 133 12.57 -10.92 19.33
CA PRO A 133 12.35 -12.38 19.25
C PRO A 133 12.18 -13.06 20.62
N TYR A 134 12.56 -12.40 21.68
CA TYR A 134 12.42 -12.91 23.06
C TYR A 134 11.11 -12.48 23.73
N GLY A 135 10.32 -11.63 23.07
CA GLY A 135 9.10 -11.05 23.65
C GLY A 135 7.84 -11.87 23.44
N TYR A 136 7.90 -12.99 22.70
CA TYR A 136 6.74 -13.80 22.37
C TYR A 136 6.85 -15.22 22.92
N ASP A 137 5.79 -15.66 23.62
CA ASP A 137 5.65 -17.04 24.12
C ASP A 137 4.50 -17.74 23.37
N VAL A 138 4.83 -18.69 22.51
CA VAL A 138 3.88 -19.46 21.69
C VAL A 138 2.89 -20.30 22.52
N SER A 139 3.17 -20.52 23.80
CA SER A 139 2.29 -21.30 24.69
C SER A 139 1.11 -20.51 25.22
N VAL A 140 1.14 -19.18 25.11
CA VAL A 140 0.16 -18.28 25.75
C VAL A 140 -0.92 -17.81 24.79
N GLU A 141 -0.56 -17.48 23.55
CA GLU A 141 -1.45 -16.86 22.57
C GLU A 141 -0.96 -17.17 21.15
N ASP A 142 -1.86 -17.17 20.16
CA ASP A 142 -1.44 -17.23 18.77
C ASP A 142 -0.71 -15.93 18.35
N TYR A 143 0.22 -16.06 17.41
CA TYR A 143 1.10 -14.96 16.99
C TYR A 143 0.32 -13.77 16.44
N GLU A 144 -0.73 -13.99 15.68
CA GLU A 144 -1.54 -12.92 15.08
C GLU A 144 -2.23 -12.08 16.16
N SER A 145 -2.87 -12.74 17.14
CA SER A 145 -3.53 -12.05 18.25
C SER A 145 -2.54 -11.30 19.13
N PHE A 146 -1.38 -11.91 19.40
CA PHE A 146 -0.28 -11.27 20.12
C PHE A 146 0.20 -10.00 19.39
N LEU A 147 0.52 -10.10 18.11
CA LEU A 147 1.01 -8.98 17.33
C LEU A 147 -0.01 -7.83 17.26
N PHE A 148 -1.29 -8.14 17.11
CA PHE A 148 -2.35 -7.11 17.15
C PHE A 148 -2.41 -6.37 18.47
N ARG A 149 -2.31 -7.12 19.58
CA ARG A 149 -2.30 -6.53 20.91
C ARG A 149 -1.09 -5.60 21.08
N GLU A 150 0.07 -6.03 20.64
CA GLU A 150 1.29 -5.22 20.70
C GLU A 150 1.19 -3.96 19.83
N ILE A 151 0.68 -4.07 18.60
CA ILE A 151 0.43 -2.90 17.73
C ILE A 151 -0.53 -1.92 18.42
N GLU A 152 -1.61 -2.41 19.03
CA GLU A 152 -2.58 -1.58 19.74
C GLU A 152 -1.97 -0.89 20.96
N ASN A 153 -1.26 -1.64 21.80
CA ASN A 153 -0.63 -1.13 23.00
C ASN A 153 0.45 -0.08 22.68
N GLN A 154 1.42 -0.42 21.83
CA GLN A 154 2.53 0.45 21.47
C GLN A 154 2.05 1.73 20.78
N THR A 155 1.03 1.63 19.91
CA THR A 155 0.46 2.81 19.26
C THR A 155 -0.25 3.71 20.28
N THR A 156 -1.01 3.13 21.20
CA THR A 156 -1.75 3.87 22.21
C THR A 156 -0.80 4.55 23.21
N GLU A 157 0.20 3.82 23.70
CA GLU A 157 1.20 4.32 24.64
C GLU A 157 2.08 5.42 24.03
N SER A 158 2.44 5.29 22.76
CA SER A 158 3.21 6.32 22.05
C SER A 158 2.42 7.61 21.80
N GLY A 159 1.09 7.52 21.83
CA GLY A 159 0.18 8.62 21.46
C GLY A 159 0.15 8.90 19.95
N ALA A 160 0.75 8.06 19.12
CA ALA A 160 0.70 8.20 17.67
C ALA A 160 -0.73 8.00 17.14
N LYS A 161 -1.07 8.72 16.07
CA LYS A 161 -2.33 8.56 15.34
C LYS A 161 -2.13 8.11 13.91
N ILE A 162 -0.88 8.01 13.48
CA ILE A 162 -0.47 7.54 12.16
C ILE A 162 0.44 6.35 12.34
N LEU A 163 0.07 5.23 11.72
CA LEU A 163 0.78 3.97 11.79
C LEU A 163 1.16 3.52 10.38
N VAL A 164 2.34 2.92 10.28
CA VAL A 164 2.76 2.18 9.08
C VAL A 164 3.15 0.77 9.50
N ILE A 165 2.64 -0.24 8.82
CA ILE A 165 2.91 -1.66 9.09
C ILE A 165 3.59 -2.26 7.85
N ASP A 166 4.84 -2.64 7.99
CA ASP A 166 5.68 -3.21 6.92
C ASP A 166 6.20 -4.59 7.35
N ASN A 167 5.64 -5.69 6.86
CA ASN A 167 4.57 -5.79 5.89
C ASN A 167 3.49 -6.82 6.31
N LEU A 168 2.42 -6.86 5.53
CA LEU A 168 1.28 -7.78 5.76
C LEU A 168 1.68 -9.26 5.72
N SER A 169 2.69 -9.64 4.92
CA SER A 169 3.12 -11.04 4.78
C SER A 169 3.74 -11.62 6.07
N CYS A 170 4.26 -10.77 6.95
CA CYS A 170 4.77 -11.19 8.26
C CYS A 170 3.65 -11.50 9.26
N VAL A 171 2.43 -11.03 8.97
CA VAL A 171 1.27 -11.16 9.86
C VAL A 171 0.38 -12.33 9.45
N ILE A 172 0.33 -12.67 8.17
CA ILE A 172 -0.58 -13.68 7.61
C ILE A 172 0.23 -14.83 7.04
N SER A 173 0.07 -16.03 7.61
CA SER A 173 0.76 -17.25 7.15
C SER A 173 0.32 -17.68 5.74
N ASP A 174 1.27 -18.27 4.98
CA ASP A 174 1.08 -18.65 3.57
C ASP A 174 -0.06 -19.63 3.30
N ASN A 175 -0.36 -20.54 4.23
CA ASN A 175 -1.34 -21.60 4.05
C ASN A 175 -2.80 -21.15 4.19
N GLU A 176 -3.04 -19.91 4.67
CA GLU A 176 -4.37 -19.39 4.98
C GLU A 176 -4.66 -18.01 4.41
N LYS A 177 -3.85 -17.55 3.47
CA LYS A 177 -3.84 -16.15 2.94
C LYS A 177 -5.19 -15.54 2.61
N ALA A 178 -6.15 -16.30 2.14
CA ALA A 178 -7.47 -15.77 1.80
C ALA A 178 -8.46 -15.80 2.98
N LYS A 179 -8.33 -16.75 3.91
CA LYS A 179 -9.26 -16.90 5.04
C LYS A 179 -8.94 -15.93 6.18
N ASN A 180 -7.67 -15.67 6.46
CA ASN A 180 -7.24 -14.87 7.61
C ASN A 180 -7.08 -13.38 7.30
N THR A 181 -6.84 -13.00 6.04
CA THR A 181 -6.70 -11.59 5.64
C THR A 181 -7.96 -10.76 5.93
N THR A 182 -9.14 -11.33 5.73
CA THR A 182 -10.40 -10.61 5.97
C THR A 182 -10.62 -10.26 7.45
N PRO A 183 -10.50 -11.21 8.41
CA PRO A 183 -10.57 -10.88 9.84
C PRO A 183 -9.53 -9.86 10.28
N PHE A 184 -8.30 -9.98 9.80
CA PHE A 184 -7.22 -9.03 10.06
C PHE A 184 -7.60 -7.60 9.68
N LEU A 185 -8.06 -7.38 8.45
CA LEU A 185 -8.47 -6.05 8.00
C LEU A 185 -9.71 -5.50 8.73
N ILE A 186 -10.65 -6.37 9.08
CA ILE A 186 -11.80 -5.98 9.90
C ILE A 186 -11.33 -5.45 11.25
N ARG A 187 -10.39 -6.15 11.90
CA ARG A 187 -9.81 -5.75 13.18
C ARG A 187 -9.07 -4.41 13.06
N LEU A 188 -8.23 -4.22 12.03
CA LEU A 188 -7.58 -2.91 11.77
C LEU A 188 -8.60 -1.78 11.53
N ASN A 189 -9.67 -2.02 10.77
CA ASN A 189 -10.73 -1.05 10.57
C ASN A 189 -11.46 -0.68 11.87
N ASN A 190 -11.63 -1.63 12.77
CA ASN A 190 -12.24 -1.38 14.08
C ASN A 190 -11.31 -0.51 14.95
N LEU A 191 -10.03 -0.85 15.02
CA LEU A 191 -9.04 -0.04 15.74
C LEU A 191 -8.93 1.37 15.15
N LYS A 192 -8.87 1.48 13.81
CA LYS A 192 -8.89 2.76 13.11
C LYS A 192 -10.08 3.64 13.53
N LYS A 193 -11.29 3.07 13.55
CA LYS A 193 -12.51 3.81 13.96
C LYS A 193 -12.52 4.15 15.44
N MET A 194 -12.05 3.23 16.29
CA MET A 194 -12.04 3.39 17.74
C MET A 194 -11.08 4.51 18.18
N TYR A 195 -9.90 4.55 17.59
CA TYR A 195 -8.81 5.43 17.99
C TYR A 195 -8.61 6.65 17.07
N GLY A 196 -9.34 6.74 15.95
CA GLY A 196 -9.12 7.76 14.92
C GLY A 196 -7.76 7.64 14.24
N TRP A 197 -7.28 6.41 14.04
CA TRP A 197 -5.98 6.16 13.42
C TRP A 197 -6.00 6.29 11.91
N SER A 198 -4.87 6.68 11.35
CA SER A 198 -4.56 6.60 9.92
C SER A 198 -3.53 5.48 9.73
N ILE A 199 -3.83 4.48 8.91
CA ILE A 199 -3.02 3.26 8.80
C ILE A 199 -2.56 3.09 7.36
N LEU A 200 -1.23 3.00 7.15
CA LEU A 200 -0.64 2.56 5.90
C LEU A 200 -0.14 1.13 6.08
N LEU A 201 -0.70 0.22 5.31
CA LEU A 201 -0.31 -1.18 5.30
C LEU A 201 0.47 -1.49 4.03
N ILE A 202 1.66 -2.06 4.16
CA ILE A 202 2.49 -2.45 3.03
C ILE A 202 2.20 -3.92 2.68
N ALA A 203 1.97 -4.18 1.39
CA ALA A 203 1.68 -5.51 0.88
C ALA A 203 2.54 -5.86 -0.33
N HIS A 204 2.77 -7.15 -0.55
CA HIS A 204 3.40 -7.65 -1.76
C HIS A 204 2.38 -7.96 -2.85
N THR A 205 2.82 -7.90 -4.10
CA THR A 205 2.08 -8.49 -5.22
C THR A 205 2.53 -9.94 -5.43
N PRO A 206 1.65 -10.85 -5.83
CA PRO A 206 2.08 -12.09 -6.47
C PRO A 206 2.74 -11.76 -7.82
N LYS A 207 3.45 -12.74 -8.38
CA LYS A 207 4.08 -12.59 -9.71
C LYS A 207 3.08 -12.00 -10.72
N ARG A 208 3.42 -10.85 -11.30
CA ARG A 208 2.56 -10.01 -12.11
C ARG A 208 2.90 -10.10 -13.62
N ASN A 209 1.90 -9.86 -14.46
CA ASN A 209 2.10 -9.66 -15.89
C ASN A 209 2.64 -8.23 -16.16
N LEU A 210 3.89 -8.12 -16.61
CA LEU A 210 4.57 -6.84 -16.87
C LEU A 210 4.08 -6.12 -18.15
N PHE A 211 3.29 -6.79 -18.99
CA PHE A 211 2.68 -6.21 -20.19
C PHE A 211 1.32 -5.56 -19.90
N ALA A 212 0.77 -5.80 -18.72
CA ALA A 212 -0.54 -5.28 -18.33
C ALA A 212 -0.40 -4.17 -17.28
N PRO A 213 -1.27 -3.14 -17.34
CA PRO A 213 -1.37 -2.13 -16.29
C PRO A 213 -1.62 -2.76 -14.92
N ILE A 214 -1.05 -2.17 -13.88
CA ILE A 214 -1.32 -2.57 -12.49
C ILE A 214 -2.81 -2.40 -12.20
N SER A 215 -3.40 -3.40 -11.58
CA SER A 215 -4.83 -3.46 -11.30
C SER A 215 -5.12 -3.92 -9.88
N ARG A 216 -6.41 -3.93 -9.52
CA ARG A 216 -6.89 -4.48 -8.24
C ARG A 216 -6.60 -5.97 -8.07
N ASN A 217 -6.41 -6.70 -9.17
CA ASN A 217 -6.15 -8.14 -9.15
C ASN A 217 -4.69 -8.46 -8.80
N ASP A 218 -3.81 -7.46 -8.81
CA ASP A 218 -2.39 -7.62 -8.53
C ASP A 218 -2.05 -7.50 -7.04
N ILE A 219 -3.04 -7.30 -6.18
CA ILE A 219 -2.83 -7.33 -4.72
C ILE A 219 -2.89 -8.77 -4.24
N GLN A 220 -1.91 -9.18 -3.44
CA GLN A 220 -1.92 -10.47 -2.76
C GLN A 220 -3.10 -10.56 -1.79
N GLY A 221 -4.02 -11.50 -2.03
CA GLY A 221 -5.22 -11.67 -1.24
C GLY A 221 -6.48 -11.87 -2.10
N SER A 222 -7.64 -11.92 -1.48
CA SER A 222 -8.90 -12.09 -2.20
C SER A 222 -9.46 -10.76 -2.72
N LYS A 223 -10.36 -10.80 -3.73
CA LYS A 223 -11.10 -9.63 -4.21
C LYS A 223 -11.87 -8.91 -3.08
N SER A 224 -12.21 -9.61 -2.01
CA SER A 224 -12.87 -9.05 -0.82
C SER A 224 -11.96 -8.09 -0.03
N PHE A 225 -10.64 -8.27 -0.13
CA PHE A 225 -9.63 -7.44 0.54
C PHE A 225 -9.77 -5.96 0.19
N ILE A 226 -9.88 -5.64 -1.10
CA ILE A 226 -10.02 -4.25 -1.57
C ILE A 226 -11.30 -3.59 -1.05
N ASN A 227 -12.36 -4.35 -0.79
CA ASN A 227 -13.62 -3.77 -0.30
C ASN A 227 -13.50 -3.25 1.14
N LEU A 228 -12.59 -3.77 1.93
CA LEU A 228 -12.40 -3.44 3.34
C LEU A 228 -11.49 -2.23 3.58
N ILE A 229 -10.71 -1.80 2.61
CA ILE A 229 -9.80 -0.65 2.72
C ILE A 229 -10.43 0.62 2.16
N ASP A 230 -9.90 1.77 2.55
CA ASP A 230 -10.40 3.07 2.09
C ASP A 230 -9.69 3.52 0.81
N SER A 231 -8.38 3.47 0.79
CA SER A 231 -7.55 3.83 -0.36
C SER A 231 -6.49 2.77 -0.65
N CYS A 232 -5.99 2.76 -1.88
CA CYS A 232 -4.94 1.85 -2.29
C CYS A 232 -4.16 2.43 -3.45
N PHE A 233 -2.85 2.31 -3.40
CA PHE A 233 -1.96 2.69 -4.49
C PHE A 233 -0.81 1.71 -4.67
N ALA A 234 -0.23 1.74 -5.85
CA ALA A 234 0.83 0.83 -6.24
C ALA A 234 2.11 1.57 -6.65
N VAL A 235 3.25 0.93 -6.43
CA VAL A 235 4.51 1.26 -7.09
C VAL A 235 4.72 0.28 -8.24
N GLY A 236 4.83 0.81 -9.46
CA GLY A 236 5.23 0.05 -10.65
C GLY A 236 6.66 0.34 -11.03
N GLU A 237 7.31 -0.65 -11.67
CA GLU A 237 8.65 -0.51 -12.24
C GLU A 237 8.57 -0.18 -13.73
N SER A 238 9.37 0.79 -14.17
CA SER A 238 9.52 1.06 -15.59
C SER A 238 10.37 -0.02 -16.26
N GLN A 239 9.88 -0.56 -17.35
CA GLN A 239 10.63 -1.52 -18.14
C GLN A 239 11.71 -0.85 -19.02
N LYS A 240 11.75 0.48 -19.05
CA LYS A 240 12.79 1.27 -19.75
C LYS A 240 14.08 1.40 -18.90
N ASP A 241 13.91 1.59 -17.58
CA ASP A 241 15.00 1.79 -16.62
C ASP A 241 14.54 1.30 -15.23
N PRO A 242 15.20 0.30 -14.63
CA PRO A 242 14.84 -0.22 -13.31
C PRO A 242 14.91 0.80 -12.17
N SER A 243 15.66 1.91 -12.33
CA SER A 243 15.68 2.99 -11.35
C SER A 243 14.45 3.89 -11.39
N ILE A 244 13.68 3.84 -12.50
CA ILE A 244 12.44 4.59 -12.68
C ILE A 244 11.27 3.77 -12.16
N LYS A 245 10.47 4.39 -11.32
CA LYS A 245 9.24 3.85 -10.74
C LYS A 245 8.09 4.80 -11.04
N TYR A 246 6.87 4.29 -10.93
CA TYR A 246 5.69 5.14 -11.00
C TYR A 246 4.70 4.78 -9.90
N LEU A 247 3.99 5.81 -9.41
CA LEU A 247 2.93 5.66 -8.42
C LEU A 247 1.57 5.77 -9.12
N LYS A 248 0.68 4.83 -8.82
CA LYS A 248 -0.65 4.75 -9.41
C LYS A 248 -1.70 4.54 -8.34
N GLN A 249 -2.79 5.30 -8.40
CA GLN A 249 -3.97 5.02 -7.59
C GLN A 249 -4.69 3.77 -8.11
N ILE A 250 -5.14 2.93 -7.19
CA ILE A 250 -5.88 1.69 -7.48
C ILE A 250 -7.29 1.76 -6.91
N LYS A 251 -7.43 2.38 -5.74
CA LYS A 251 -8.71 2.63 -5.08
C LYS A 251 -8.67 3.95 -4.35
N VAL A 252 -9.77 4.69 -4.43
CA VAL A 252 -10.01 5.90 -3.66
C VAL A 252 -11.44 5.83 -3.13
N ARG A 253 -11.64 6.02 -1.83
CA ARG A 253 -12.98 6.14 -1.22
C ARG A 253 -13.36 7.60 -1.04
N TYR A 254 -12.38 8.45 -0.75
CA TYR A 254 -12.54 9.89 -0.56
C TYR A 254 -11.68 10.66 -1.56
N GLY A 255 -12.21 11.75 -2.11
CA GLY A 255 -11.51 12.59 -3.08
C GLY A 255 -11.58 12.10 -4.53
N ALA A 256 -10.78 12.71 -5.39
CA ALA A 256 -10.76 12.43 -6.82
C ALA A 256 -9.73 11.35 -7.19
N PHE A 257 -10.04 10.56 -8.21
CA PHE A 257 -9.11 9.63 -8.82
C PHE A 257 -8.18 10.40 -9.78
N GLN A 258 -7.05 10.89 -9.26
CA GLN A 258 -6.16 11.82 -9.97
C GLN A 258 -5.04 11.15 -10.75
N PHE A 259 -4.60 9.97 -10.25
CA PHE A 259 -3.45 9.24 -10.81
C PHE A 259 -3.85 7.85 -11.31
N PRO A 260 -4.71 7.75 -12.36
CA PRO A 260 -5.01 6.52 -13.09
C PRO A 260 -3.85 6.10 -14.00
N SER A 261 -4.04 5.06 -14.82
CA SER A 261 -3.07 4.61 -15.83
C SER A 261 -2.64 5.70 -16.82
N GLU A 262 -3.53 6.66 -17.09
CA GLU A 262 -3.29 7.76 -18.04
C GLU A 262 -2.52 8.94 -17.42
N ASN A 263 -2.33 8.94 -16.11
CA ASN A 263 -1.65 10.01 -15.39
C ASN A 263 -1.00 9.44 -14.11
N VAL A 264 0.16 8.80 -14.23
CA VAL A 264 0.91 8.27 -13.08
C VAL A 264 1.99 9.25 -12.63
N VAL A 265 2.40 9.18 -11.36
CA VAL A 265 3.51 9.96 -10.82
C VAL A 265 4.80 9.22 -11.10
N VAL A 266 5.62 9.67 -12.03
CA VAL A 266 6.89 9.04 -12.40
C VAL A 266 7.98 9.55 -11.48
N CYS A 267 8.75 8.62 -10.93
CA CYS A 267 9.80 8.89 -9.95
C CYS A 267 11.07 8.12 -10.28
N LYS A 268 12.19 8.56 -9.73
CA LYS A 268 13.46 7.82 -9.75
C LYS A 268 13.89 7.49 -8.33
N ILE A 269 14.25 6.23 -8.09
CA ILE A 269 14.87 5.84 -6.83
C ILE A 269 16.35 6.22 -6.88
N GLY A 270 16.83 6.82 -5.81
CA GLY A 270 18.23 7.18 -5.65
C GLY A 270 18.59 7.42 -4.18
N LYS A 271 19.88 7.49 -3.91
CA LYS A 271 20.40 7.90 -2.62
C LYS A 271 21.13 9.21 -2.79
N GLU A 272 20.65 10.27 -2.12
CA GLU A 272 21.35 11.55 -2.03
C GLU A 272 22.02 11.62 -0.69
N SER A 273 23.38 11.76 -0.75
CA SER A 273 24.18 11.77 0.47
C SER A 273 23.87 10.53 1.34
N ASN A 274 23.09 10.70 2.38
CA ASN A 274 22.78 9.70 3.39
C ASN A 274 21.29 9.30 3.40
N PHE A 275 20.45 9.77 2.45
CA PHE A 275 19.01 9.47 2.40
C PHE A 275 18.60 8.79 1.09
N SER A 276 18.15 7.54 1.21
CA SER A 276 17.59 6.80 0.08
C SER A 276 16.11 7.16 -0.10
N SER A 277 15.72 7.63 -1.29
CA SER A 277 14.38 8.14 -1.53
C SER A 277 13.93 8.03 -3.00
N PHE A 278 12.67 8.30 -3.21
CA PHE A 278 12.09 8.57 -4.52
C PHE A 278 12.21 10.07 -4.83
N LYS A 279 12.51 10.41 -6.06
CA LYS A 279 12.50 11.77 -6.58
C LYS A 279 11.47 11.89 -7.67
N PHE A 280 10.63 12.90 -7.59
CA PHE A 280 9.67 13.21 -8.65
C PHE A 280 10.42 13.54 -9.94
N LEU A 281 9.98 12.99 -11.07
CA LEU A 281 10.45 13.31 -12.39
C LEU A 281 9.38 14.08 -13.18
N GLU A 282 8.24 13.45 -13.40
CA GLU A 282 7.17 13.97 -14.24
C GLU A 282 5.84 13.25 -13.97
N TYR A 283 4.78 13.69 -14.59
CA TYR A 283 3.54 12.93 -14.75
C TYR A 283 3.55 12.27 -16.13
N GLY A 284 3.17 10.99 -16.19
CA GLY A 284 3.26 10.21 -17.43
C GLY A 284 2.14 9.17 -17.53
N LYS A 285 2.19 8.37 -18.59
CA LYS A 285 1.25 7.26 -18.77
C LYS A 285 1.87 5.95 -18.35
N GLU A 286 1.14 5.14 -17.61
CA GLU A 286 1.61 3.81 -17.21
C GLU A 286 2.03 2.96 -18.42
N SER A 287 1.31 3.08 -19.57
CA SER A 287 1.62 2.35 -20.79
C SER A 287 3.05 2.58 -21.31
N GLU A 288 3.67 3.71 -21.01
CA GLU A 288 5.04 4.04 -21.42
C GLU A 288 6.10 3.28 -20.59
N HIS A 289 5.68 2.72 -19.45
CA HIS A 289 6.53 2.00 -18.50
C HIS A 289 6.31 0.49 -18.50
N LEU A 290 5.34 0.01 -19.29
CA LEU A 290 5.08 -1.42 -19.43
C LEU A 290 6.07 -2.08 -20.39
N LYS A 291 6.23 -3.39 -20.28
CA LYS A 291 6.97 -4.17 -21.25
C LYS A 291 6.21 -4.16 -22.59
N HIS A 292 6.93 -3.88 -23.66
CA HIS A 292 6.39 -3.94 -25.01
C HIS A 292 7.02 -5.13 -25.75
N PHE A 293 6.21 -5.85 -26.49
CA PHE A 293 6.73 -6.84 -27.41
C PHE A 293 7.26 -6.11 -28.66
N ASP A 294 8.50 -6.34 -29.04
CA ASP A 294 8.96 -6.07 -30.40
C ASP A 294 8.35 -7.09 -31.38
N ALA A 295 8.64 -6.94 -32.67
CA ALA A 295 8.07 -7.82 -33.69
C ALA A 295 8.60 -9.27 -33.57
N ALA A 296 9.86 -9.45 -33.16
CA ALA A 296 10.48 -10.76 -32.97
C ALA A 296 9.94 -11.44 -31.72
N ASP A 297 9.83 -10.70 -30.61
CA ASP A 297 9.21 -11.16 -29.37
C ASP A 297 7.77 -11.65 -29.60
N LYS A 298 6.97 -10.86 -30.36
CA LYS A 298 5.61 -11.24 -30.71
C LYS A 298 5.52 -12.55 -31.47
N ALA A 299 6.40 -12.76 -32.45
CA ALA A 299 6.45 -14.00 -33.23
C ALA A 299 6.81 -15.18 -32.32
N GLN A 300 7.82 -15.02 -31.46
CA GLN A 300 8.25 -16.08 -30.55
C GLN A 300 7.16 -16.44 -29.54
N VAL A 301 6.51 -15.44 -28.93
CA VAL A 301 5.41 -15.65 -27.96
C VAL A 301 4.19 -16.27 -28.65
N LYS A 302 3.89 -15.87 -29.90
CA LYS A 302 2.82 -16.46 -30.71
C LYS A 302 3.10 -17.96 -30.96
N ASN A 303 4.31 -18.32 -31.38
CA ASN A 303 4.70 -19.71 -31.59
C ASN A 303 4.60 -20.53 -30.29
N LYS A 304 5.07 -19.96 -29.18
CA LYS A 304 4.97 -20.61 -27.87
C LYS A 304 3.51 -20.81 -27.42
N ALA A 305 2.61 -19.89 -27.80
CA ALA A 305 1.18 -20.04 -27.52
C ALA A 305 0.57 -21.21 -28.29
N PHE A 306 0.99 -21.47 -29.53
CA PHE A 306 0.58 -22.63 -30.30
C PHE A 306 1.08 -23.94 -29.67
N GLU A 307 2.38 -24.04 -29.34
CA GLU A 307 2.96 -25.22 -28.67
C GLU A 307 2.19 -25.56 -27.36
N LEU A 308 1.88 -24.56 -26.54
CA LEU A 308 1.12 -24.75 -25.31
C LEU A 308 -0.33 -25.17 -25.58
N LYS A 309 -0.93 -24.69 -26.68
CA LYS A 309 -2.30 -25.09 -27.09
C LYS A 309 -2.33 -26.54 -27.54
N GLU A 310 -1.38 -26.98 -28.36
CA GLU A 310 -1.19 -28.37 -28.76
C GLU A 310 -0.94 -29.29 -27.57
N SER A 311 -0.25 -28.79 -26.55
CA SER A 311 -0.05 -29.48 -25.25
C SER A 311 -1.30 -29.51 -24.36
N GLY A 312 -2.47 -29.04 -24.85
CA GLY A 312 -3.75 -29.13 -24.16
C GLY A 312 -4.03 -28.01 -23.14
N TYR A 313 -3.22 -26.94 -23.12
CA TYR A 313 -3.45 -25.84 -22.19
C TYR A 313 -4.69 -25.01 -22.57
N SER A 314 -5.43 -24.56 -21.58
CA SER A 314 -6.53 -23.60 -21.82
C SER A 314 -5.99 -22.22 -22.20
N ASN A 315 -6.75 -21.42 -22.97
CA ASN A 315 -6.33 -20.08 -23.38
C ASN A 315 -6.00 -19.18 -22.17
N VAL A 316 -6.71 -19.33 -21.06
CA VAL A 316 -6.45 -18.62 -19.81
C VAL A 316 -5.09 -19.02 -19.24
N LYS A 317 -4.76 -20.32 -19.22
CA LYS A 317 -3.48 -20.82 -18.69
C LYS A 317 -2.33 -20.39 -19.59
N ILE A 318 -2.49 -20.44 -20.92
CA ILE A 318 -1.51 -19.93 -21.89
C ILE A 318 -1.27 -18.44 -21.68
N ALA A 319 -2.33 -17.64 -21.51
CA ALA A 319 -2.22 -16.21 -21.27
C ALA A 319 -1.43 -15.90 -20.00
N MET A 320 -1.67 -16.65 -18.92
CA MET A 320 -0.93 -16.53 -17.67
C MET A 320 0.55 -16.90 -17.81
N GLU A 321 0.84 -18.01 -18.48
CA GLU A 321 2.20 -18.52 -18.69
C GLU A 321 3.06 -17.56 -19.54
N LEU A 322 2.46 -17.01 -20.61
CA LEU A 322 3.14 -16.11 -21.55
C LEU A 322 3.07 -14.64 -21.17
N GLY A 323 2.34 -14.30 -20.09
CA GLY A 323 2.20 -12.92 -19.67
C GLY A 323 1.43 -12.03 -20.64
N VAL A 324 0.46 -12.59 -21.38
CA VAL A 324 -0.38 -11.87 -22.36
C VAL A 324 -1.85 -11.91 -21.96
N SER A 325 -2.72 -11.15 -22.64
CA SER A 325 -4.16 -11.26 -22.41
C SER A 325 -4.75 -12.53 -23.05
N GLU A 326 -5.79 -13.12 -22.44
CA GLU A 326 -6.52 -14.25 -23.05
C GLU A 326 -7.06 -13.88 -24.44
N GLY A 327 -7.49 -12.61 -24.62
CA GLY A 327 -7.95 -12.09 -25.90
C GLY A 327 -6.85 -12.09 -26.98
N ALA A 328 -5.60 -11.83 -26.61
CA ALA A 328 -4.45 -11.94 -27.51
C ALA A 328 -4.23 -13.40 -27.96
N VAL A 329 -4.22 -14.34 -26.98
CA VAL A 329 -4.09 -15.78 -27.25
C VAL A 329 -5.19 -16.24 -28.19
N ARG A 330 -6.44 -15.91 -27.88
CA ARG A 330 -7.61 -16.26 -28.73
C ARG A 330 -7.49 -15.71 -30.14
N LYS A 331 -7.04 -14.47 -30.29
CA LYS A 331 -6.80 -13.83 -31.59
C LYS A 331 -5.72 -14.56 -32.40
N TRP A 332 -4.60 -14.92 -31.76
CA TRP A 332 -3.49 -15.60 -32.40
C TRP A 332 -3.87 -17.01 -32.87
N LEU A 333 -4.54 -17.78 -32.03
CA LEU A 333 -5.03 -19.12 -32.36
C LEU A 333 -6.02 -19.09 -33.52
N LYS A 334 -6.97 -18.11 -33.53
CA LYS A 334 -7.93 -17.95 -34.61
C LYS A 334 -7.27 -17.54 -35.94
N GLN A 335 -6.20 -16.76 -35.90
CA GLN A 335 -5.45 -16.39 -37.11
C GLN A 335 -4.73 -17.58 -37.73
N ALA A 336 -4.22 -18.51 -36.94
CA ALA A 336 -3.58 -19.73 -37.46
C ALA A 336 -4.59 -20.69 -38.12
N GLU A 337 -5.80 -20.83 -37.53
CA GLU A 337 -6.89 -21.65 -38.11
C GLU A 337 -7.41 -21.13 -39.49
N ILE A 338 -7.08 -19.89 -39.85
CA ILE A 338 -7.45 -19.26 -41.11
C ILE A 338 -6.33 -19.36 -42.18
N GLU A 339 -5.07 -19.52 -41.70
CA GLU A 339 -3.86 -19.62 -42.54
C GLU A 339 -3.53 -21.08 -42.92
N GLU A 340 -4.19 -22.09 -42.31
CA GLU A 340 -4.24 -23.49 -42.72
C GLU A 340 -5.43 -23.76 -43.71
#